data_d9f1bf5bbfffb5cd00ead8cc6ecbba83
#
_entry.id   d9f1bf5bbfffb5cd00ead8cc6ecbba83
#
_cell.length_a   1.000
_cell.length_b   1.000
_cell.length_c   1.000
_cell.angle_alpha   90.00
_cell.angle_beta   90.00
_cell.angle_gamma   90.00
#
_symmetry.space_group_name_H-M   'P 1'
#
loop_
_entity.id
_entity.type
_entity.pdbx_description
1 polymer ?
#
loop_
_entity_poly.entity_id
_entity_poly.type
_entity_poly.pdbx_seq_one_letter_code
_entity_poly.pdbx_strand_id
1 'polypeptide(L)'
;MMAEIKIHVLHTGMVCVAPELPFGGEHCNPIKASGVFGKKDDRLWLPVSAYLIECSHGKILFDCGWHRDMSPNGEFDREAQIKSLGGFPLYKTNQGLIPKGEAIDEQLSNLGIRPEDLDLVLLSHLDCDHANGLKLVSEAKRILVSNDEIRFAENGSLMNKIRYNKDWWNGTKLDGFDWNGTDGPVQKSFDVFGDGSLVMVNIPGHCEGLCALKITNNSGKYVLLFSDGGYAKKSWEEQITSGIADNKEQQKKSLEWIREQSLNINCIESLANHDPDITPHIICL
;
A
#
# COMPACT_ATOMS: atom_id res chain seq x y z
N MET A 1 22.14 24.41 1.61
CA MET A 1 21.80 23.30 0.69
C MET A 1 20.44 22.81 1.15
N MET A 2 19.47 22.76 0.27
CA MET A 2 18.15 22.20 0.59
C MET A 2 18.31 20.69 0.77
N ALA A 3 17.63 20.10 1.75
CA ALA A 3 17.69 18.66 1.96
C ALA A 3 17.13 17.96 0.73
N GLU A 4 17.92 17.10 0.11
CA GLU A 4 17.52 16.20 -0.95
C GLU A 4 16.49 15.22 -0.39
N ILE A 5 15.39 14.97 -1.10
CA ILE A 5 14.46 13.93 -0.74
C ILE A 5 14.95 12.63 -1.35
N LYS A 6 15.13 11.60 -0.53
CA LYS A 6 15.53 10.27 -0.96
C LYS A 6 14.41 9.27 -0.66
N ILE A 7 14.01 8.51 -1.66
CA ILE A 7 12.95 7.50 -1.54
C ILE A 7 13.55 6.14 -1.85
N HIS A 8 13.56 5.24 -0.87
CA HIS A 8 13.97 3.86 -1.05
C HIS A 8 12.72 3.03 -1.39
N VAL A 9 12.70 2.45 -2.57
CA VAL A 9 11.69 1.46 -2.99
C VAL A 9 12.12 0.11 -2.42
N LEU A 10 11.33 -0.42 -1.50
CA LEU A 10 11.60 -1.67 -0.79
C LEU A 10 10.55 -2.72 -1.17
N HIS A 11 10.97 -3.97 -1.36
CA HIS A 11 10.03 -5.08 -1.49
C HIS A 11 9.96 -5.84 -0.17
N THR A 12 8.79 -5.91 0.43
CA THR A 12 8.52 -6.59 1.70
C THR A 12 7.96 -7.99 1.50
N GLY A 13 8.49 -8.68 0.51
CA GLY A 13 8.03 -9.98 0.06
C GLY A 13 7.11 -9.91 -1.15
N MET A 14 6.33 -10.95 -1.33
CA MET A 14 5.43 -11.12 -2.46
C MET A 14 4.02 -11.51 -2.00
N VAL A 15 3.01 -11.14 -2.78
CA VAL A 15 1.63 -11.60 -2.65
C VAL A 15 1.27 -12.55 -3.80
N CYS A 16 0.56 -13.64 -3.49
CA CYS A 16 0.08 -14.61 -4.46
C CYS A 16 -1.44 -14.53 -4.59
N VAL A 17 -1.92 -14.07 -5.74
CA VAL A 17 -3.33 -13.76 -6.02
C VAL A 17 -3.80 -14.40 -7.32
N ALA A 18 -5.12 -14.50 -7.50
CA ALA A 18 -5.68 -14.88 -8.79
C ALA A 18 -5.37 -13.79 -9.85
N PRO A 19 -5.12 -14.15 -11.13
CA PRO A 19 -4.80 -13.18 -12.19
C PRO A 19 -5.87 -12.11 -12.39
N GLU A 20 -7.12 -12.47 -12.15
CA GLU A 20 -8.24 -11.55 -12.27
C GLU A 20 -8.35 -10.57 -11.10
N LEU A 21 -7.70 -10.84 -9.95
CA LEU A 21 -7.76 -9.90 -8.83
C LEU A 21 -7.12 -8.56 -9.20
N PRO A 22 -5.86 -8.49 -9.65
CA PRO A 22 -5.25 -7.21 -10.01
C PRO A 22 -5.75 -6.62 -11.34
N PHE A 23 -6.13 -7.47 -12.31
CA PHE A 23 -6.34 -7.05 -13.72
C PHE A 23 -7.64 -7.59 -14.32
N GLY A 24 -8.64 -7.89 -13.52
CA GLY A 24 -9.90 -8.47 -14.00
C GLY A 24 -10.78 -7.49 -14.78
N GLY A 25 -10.61 -6.20 -14.59
CA GLY A 25 -11.39 -5.17 -15.26
C GLY A 25 -12.80 -4.98 -14.72
N GLU A 26 -13.53 -4.07 -15.37
CA GLU A 26 -14.82 -3.58 -14.92
C GLU A 26 -15.89 -4.68 -14.77
N HIS A 27 -15.92 -5.62 -15.72
CA HIS A 27 -16.93 -6.67 -15.80
C HIS A 27 -16.53 -8.00 -15.15
N CYS A 28 -15.39 -8.05 -14.46
CA CYS A 28 -14.94 -9.27 -13.82
C CYS A 28 -15.87 -9.68 -12.68
N ASN A 29 -16.21 -10.97 -12.64
CA ASN A 29 -16.96 -11.55 -11.53
C ASN A 29 -16.07 -11.61 -10.27
N PRO A 30 -16.46 -10.99 -9.15
CA PRO A 30 -15.69 -10.98 -7.90
C PRO A 30 -15.33 -12.37 -7.36
N ILE A 31 -16.21 -13.36 -7.54
CA ILE A 31 -15.94 -14.75 -7.13
C ILE A 31 -14.79 -15.35 -7.94
N LYS A 32 -14.74 -15.07 -9.26
CA LYS A 32 -13.62 -15.47 -10.10
C LYS A 32 -12.33 -14.75 -9.68
N ALA A 33 -12.42 -13.44 -9.48
CA ALA A 33 -11.29 -12.63 -9.09
C ALA A 33 -10.72 -13.00 -7.71
N SER A 34 -11.55 -13.51 -6.79
CA SER A 34 -11.07 -14.01 -5.49
C SER A 34 -10.17 -15.25 -5.60
N GLY A 35 -10.22 -15.98 -6.72
CA GLY A 35 -9.44 -17.20 -6.93
C GLY A 35 -9.82 -18.36 -6.00
N VAL A 36 -10.94 -18.27 -5.27
CA VAL A 36 -11.36 -19.33 -4.30
C VAL A 36 -11.59 -20.68 -4.99
N PHE A 37 -12.05 -20.67 -6.25
CA PHE A 37 -12.25 -21.86 -7.07
C PHE A 37 -11.19 -22.02 -8.17
N GLY A 38 -10.17 -21.14 -8.23
CA GLY A 38 -9.09 -21.20 -9.21
C GLY A 38 -8.07 -22.29 -8.90
N LYS A 39 -7.32 -22.69 -9.93
CA LYS A 39 -6.17 -23.60 -9.75
C LYS A 39 -5.01 -22.86 -9.12
N LYS A 40 -4.23 -23.58 -8.31
CA LYS A 40 -3.07 -23.02 -7.61
C LYS A 40 -1.99 -22.53 -8.58
N ASP A 41 -1.79 -23.28 -9.66
CA ASP A 41 -0.74 -23.03 -10.65
C ASP A 41 -1.02 -21.84 -11.56
N ASP A 42 -2.25 -21.34 -11.58
CA ASP A 42 -2.65 -20.18 -12.39
C ASP A 42 -2.46 -18.84 -11.66
N ARG A 43 -2.01 -18.86 -10.40
CA ARG A 43 -1.86 -17.63 -9.59
C ARG A 43 -0.63 -16.83 -9.99
N LEU A 44 -0.72 -15.51 -9.78
CA LEU A 44 0.37 -14.57 -9.95
C LEU A 44 1.07 -14.31 -8.62
N TRP A 45 2.38 -14.28 -8.66
CA TRP A 45 3.19 -13.73 -7.60
C TRP A 45 3.59 -12.30 -7.98
N LEU A 46 3.22 -11.34 -7.15
CA LEU A 46 3.48 -9.93 -7.34
C LEU A 46 4.28 -9.39 -6.15
N PRO A 47 5.19 -8.42 -6.35
CA PRO A 47 5.89 -7.79 -5.23
C PRO A 47 4.91 -7.09 -4.30
N VAL A 48 5.31 -6.92 -3.05
CA VAL A 48 4.66 -6.05 -2.07
C VAL A 48 5.65 -4.96 -1.72
N SER A 49 5.36 -3.72 -2.10
CA SER A 49 6.28 -2.61 -1.91
C SER A 49 5.96 -1.83 -0.63
N ALA A 50 7.01 -1.30 -0.01
CA ALA A 50 6.97 -0.27 1.00
C ALA A 50 8.02 0.79 0.65
N TYR A 51 7.87 2.01 1.16
CA TYR A 51 8.72 3.10 0.73
C TYR A 51 9.27 3.86 1.95
N LEU A 52 10.60 3.89 2.11
CA LEU A 52 11.24 4.72 3.11
C LEU A 52 11.64 6.05 2.48
N ILE A 53 11.14 7.14 3.03
CA ILE A 53 11.37 8.51 2.56
C ILE A 53 12.24 9.22 3.60
N GLU A 54 13.41 9.67 3.18
CA GLU A 54 14.29 10.53 3.97
C GLU A 54 14.22 11.97 3.43
N CYS A 55 13.80 12.91 4.26
CA CYS A 55 13.63 14.31 3.88
C CYS A 55 13.90 15.25 5.07
N SER A 56 13.64 16.55 4.90
CA SER A 56 13.80 17.55 5.98
C SER A 56 12.91 17.32 7.21
N HIS A 57 11.82 16.57 7.05
CA HIS A 57 10.89 16.22 8.15
C HIS A 57 11.28 14.92 8.86
N GLY A 58 12.38 14.29 8.48
CA GLY A 58 12.88 13.06 9.08
C GLY A 58 12.70 11.83 8.20
N LYS A 59 12.50 10.68 8.83
CA LYS A 59 12.32 9.37 8.17
C LYS A 59 10.86 8.97 8.21
N ILE A 60 10.25 8.84 7.03
CA ILE A 60 8.84 8.52 6.86
C ILE A 60 8.75 7.16 6.14
N LEU A 61 7.98 6.24 6.68
CA LEU A 61 7.67 4.97 6.02
C LEU A 61 6.25 5.05 5.44
N PHE A 62 6.10 4.68 4.16
CA PHE A 62 4.79 4.53 3.51
C PHE A 62 4.53 3.05 3.27
N ASP A 63 3.49 2.53 3.91
CA ASP A 63 3.11 1.12 4.05
C ASP A 63 4.16 0.25 4.79
N CYS A 64 3.73 -0.91 5.30
CA CYS A 64 4.54 -1.76 6.15
C CYS A 64 4.74 -3.18 5.60
N GLY A 65 4.00 -3.53 4.54
CA GLY A 65 4.07 -4.87 3.96
C GLY A 65 3.59 -5.98 4.91
N TRP A 66 4.15 -7.16 4.72
CA TRP A 66 3.85 -8.34 5.50
C TRP A 66 4.62 -8.42 6.82
N HIS A 67 3.96 -8.97 7.86
CA HIS A 67 4.65 -9.38 9.08
C HIS A 67 5.50 -10.64 8.85
N ARG A 68 6.66 -10.72 9.50
CA ARG A 68 7.56 -11.89 9.44
C ARG A 68 6.83 -13.20 9.76
N ASP A 69 5.81 -13.18 10.62
CA ASP A 69 5.02 -14.36 10.98
C ASP A 69 4.28 -15.00 9.80
N MET A 70 4.15 -14.34 8.66
CA MET A 70 3.64 -14.96 7.42
C MET A 70 4.59 -16.01 6.85
N SER A 71 5.90 -15.84 7.08
CA SER A 71 6.97 -16.73 6.63
C SER A 71 8.09 -16.77 7.69
N PRO A 72 7.89 -17.43 8.86
CA PRO A 72 8.79 -17.33 10.01
C PRO A 72 10.25 -17.69 9.70
N ASN A 73 10.47 -18.63 8.77
CA ASN A 73 11.79 -19.07 8.34
C ASN A 73 12.24 -18.46 7.00
N GLY A 74 11.50 -17.49 6.46
CA GLY A 74 11.72 -16.93 5.12
C GLY A 74 11.19 -17.83 3.99
N GLU A 75 10.41 -18.85 4.32
CA GLU A 75 9.81 -19.81 3.41
C GLU A 75 8.29 -19.80 3.52
N PHE A 76 7.61 -20.34 2.50
CA PHE A 76 6.16 -20.44 2.50
C PHE A 76 5.68 -21.38 3.62
N ASP A 77 4.89 -20.84 4.54
CA ASP A 77 4.29 -21.59 5.66
C ASP A 77 2.77 -21.35 5.70
N ARG A 78 2.01 -22.36 5.27
CA ARG A 78 0.57 -22.29 5.18
C ARG A 78 -0.12 -22.04 6.53
N GLU A 79 0.35 -22.71 7.59
CA GLU A 79 -0.28 -22.63 8.91
C GLU A 79 0.00 -21.26 9.55
N ALA A 80 1.23 -20.79 9.43
CA ALA A 80 1.63 -19.46 9.86
C ALA A 80 0.80 -18.38 9.17
N GLN A 81 0.61 -18.49 7.85
CA GLN A 81 -0.21 -17.52 7.09
C GLN A 81 -1.67 -17.51 7.51
N ILE A 82 -2.31 -18.69 7.66
CA ILE A 82 -3.70 -18.77 8.11
C ILE A 82 -3.85 -18.08 9.48
N LYS A 83 -2.89 -18.29 10.38
CA LYS A 83 -2.88 -17.65 11.70
C LYS A 83 -2.69 -16.13 11.59
N SER A 84 -1.68 -15.68 10.86
CA SER A 84 -1.35 -14.25 10.70
C SER A 84 -2.46 -13.46 10.01
N LEU A 85 -3.14 -14.07 9.04
CA LEU A 85 -4.27 -13.47 8.31
C LEU A 85 -5.61 -13.54 9.08
N GLY A 86 -5.63 -14.12 10.25
CA GLY A 86 -6.86 -14.23 11.06
C GLY A 86 -7.84 -15.30 10.57
N GLY A 87 -7.42 -16.17 9.63
CA GLY A 87 -8.22 -17.31 9.22
C GLY A 87 -8.08 -17.72 7.76
N PHE A 88 -8.69 -18.89 7.47
CA PHE A 88 -8.62 -19.51 6.16
C PHE A 88 -9.29 -18.71 5.01
N PRO A 89 -10.38 -17.93 5.22
CA PRO A 89 -10.99 -17.19 4.12
C PRO A 89 -10.05 -16.18 3.45
N LEU A 90 -9.35 -15.37 4.24
CA LEU A 90 -8.40 -14.38 3.69
C LEU A 90 -7.17 -15.07 3.08
N TYR A 91 -6.66 -16.12 3.72
CA TYR A 91 -5.58 -16.94 3.16
C TYR A 91 -5.91 -17.52 1.77
N LYS A 92 -7.18 -17.82 1.50
CA LYS A 92 -7.60 -18.35 0.20
C LYS A 92 -7.46 -17.30 -0.93
N THR A 93 -7.61 -16.06 -0.63
CA THR A 93 -7.50 -14.96 -1.60
C THR A 93 -6.09 -14.40 -1.68
N ASN A 94 -5.44 -14.25 -0.54
CA ASN A 94 -4.13 -13.63 -0.42
C ASN A 94 -3.16 -14.58 0.30
N GLN A 95 -2.09 -14.97 -0.37
CA GLN A 95 -0.99 -15.73 0.23
C GLN A 95 0.28 -14.88 0.11
N GLY A 96 1.18 -14.99 1.09
CA GLY A 96 2.41 -14.23 1.11
C GLY A 96 3.65 -15.12 1.08
N LEU A 97 4.75 -14.55 0.66
CA LEU A 97 6.09 -15.11 0.84
C LEU A 97 7.03 -13.98 1.19
N ILE A 98 7.67 -14.06 2.35
CA ILE A 98 8.61 -13.06 2.82
C ILE A 98 9.97 -13.74 3.01
N PRO A 99 10.86 -13.71 2.02
CA PRO A 99 12.24 -14.18 2.14
C PRO A 99 12.97 -13.55 3.34
N LYS A 100 13.99 -14.20 3.86
CA LYS A 100 14.81 -13.61 4.93
C LYS A 100 15.45 -12.32 4.46
N GLY A 101 15.41 -11.30 5.31
CA GLY A 101 15.92 -9.97 5.01
C GLY A 101 14.90 -9.04 4.33
N GLU A 102 13.69 -9.53 4.02
CA GLU A 102 12.68 -8.72 3.32
C GLU A 102 11.56 -8.19 4.21
N ALA A 103 11.37 -8.64 5.45
CA ALA A 103 10.45 -7.99 6.36
C ALA A 103 10.91 -6.54 6.63
N ILE A 104 9.96 -5.63 6.85
CA ILE A 104 10.27 -4.19 6.89
C ILE A 104 11.29 -3.82 7.97
N ASP A 105 11.22 -4.41 9.14
CA ASP A 105 12.18 -4.21 10.24
C ASP A 105 13.59 -4.73 9.88
N GLU A 106 13.68 -5.85 9.15
CA GLU A 106 14.93 -6.41 8.65
C GLU A 106 15.58 -5.48 7.63
N GLN A 107 14.79 -4.90 6.71
CA GLN A 107 15.29 -3.96 5.70
C GLN A 107 15.71 -2.64 6.33
N LEU A 108 14.92 -2.10 7.26
CA LEU A 108 15.30 -0.90 8.02
C LEU A 108 16.62 -1.14 8.78
N SER A 109 16.76 -2.30 9.43
CA SER A 109 18.01 -2.69 10.12
C SER A 109 19.21 -2.73 9.18
N ASN A 110 19.05 -3.24 7.95
CA ASN A 110 20.10 -3.24 6.94
C ASN A 110 20.53 -1.83 6.52
N LEU A 111 19.63 -0.85 6.64
CA LEU A 111 19.91 0.58 6.42
C LEU A 111 20.41 1.29 7.69
N GLY A 112 20.58 0.56 8.81
CA GLY A 112 20.98 1.13 10.09
C GLY A 112 19.89 1.95 10.77
N ILE A 113 18.63 1.69 10.46
CA ILE A 113 17.45 2.38 11.00
C ILE A 113 16.68 1.43 11.89
N ARG A 114 16.30 1.88 13.07
CA ARG A 114 15.43 1.15 14.00
C ARG A 114 14.00 1.68 13.88
N PRO A 115 12.98 0.91 14.25
CA PRO A 115 11.59 1.38 14.22
C PRO A 115 11.36 2.71 14.95
N GLU A 116 11.99 2.92 16.10
CA GLU A 116 11.89 4.18 16.88
C GLU A 116 12.60 5.39 16.22
N ASP A 117 13.44 5.16 15.22
CA ASP A 117 14.07 6.23 14.43
C ASP A 117 13.12 6.77 13.33
N LEU A 118 11.99 6.10 13.09
CA LEU A 118 10.95 6.56 12.17
C LEU A 118 10.16 7.71 12.83
N ASP A 119 10.13 8.86 12.15
CA ASP A 119 9.33 10.00 12.59
C ASP A 119 7.85 9.80 12.31
N LEU A 120 7.54 9.06 11.23
CA LEU A 120 6.17 8.85 10.79
C LEU A 120 6.04 7.55 9.98
N VAL A 121 4.96 6.83 10.21
CA VAL A 121 4.45 5.78 9.32
C VAL A 121 3.14 6.28 8.73
N LEU A 122 3.01 6.24 7.42
CA LEU A 122 1.79 6.53 6.67
C LEU A 122 1.26 5.23 6.08
N LEU A 123 0.01 4.91 6.33
CA LEU A 123 -0.65 3.77 5.70
C LEU A 123 -1.55 4.27 4.57
N SER A 124 -1.37 3.69 3.38
CA SER A 124 -2.24 3.94 2.24
C SER A 124 -3.66 3.47 2.51
N HIS A 125 -3.79 2.29 3.10
CA HIS A 125 -5.00 1.63 3.57
C HIS A 125 -4.66 0.47 4.53
N LEU A 126 -5.66 -0.29 4.96
CA LEU A 126 -5.51 -1.32 6.00
C LEU A 126 -5.59 -2.76 5.49
N ASP A 127 -5.38 -3.02 4.21
CA ASP A 127 -5.29 -4.40 3.68
C ASP A 127 -4.07 -5.15 4.22
N CYS A 128 -4.14 -6.46 4.13
CA CYS A 128 -3.21 -7.37 4.79
C CYS A 128 -1.75 -7.15 4.38
N ASP A 129 -1.48 -6.89 3.13
CA ASP A 129 -0.12 -6.71 2.60
C ASP A 129 0.40 -5.26 2.70
N HIS A 130 -0.38 -4.36 3.32
CA HIS A 130 0.01 -3.00 3.66
C HIS A 130 0.14 -2.78 5.17
N ALA A 131 -0.75 -3.39 5.95
CA ALA A 131 -0.86 -3.16 7.39
C ALA A 131 -0.43 -4.35 8.27
N ASN A 132 -0.28 -5.58 7.74
CA ASN A 132 0.07 -6.75 8.53
C ASN A 132 1.43 -6.58 9.23
N GLY A 133 2.40 -5.92 8.58
CA GLY A 133 3.73 -5.62 9.12
C GLY A 133 3.77 -4.49 10.14
N LEU A 134 2.66 -3.81 10.44
CA LEU A 134 2.63 -2.60 11.26
C LEU A 134 3.23 -2.79 12.67
N LYS A 135 3.07 -3.96 13.26
CA LYS A 135 3.64 -4.26 14.58
C LYS A 135 5.17 -4.27 14.60
N LEU A 136 5.82 -4.53 13.46
CA LEU A 136 7.26 -4.49 13.33
C LEU A 136 7.83 -3.06 13.41
N VAL A 137 6.97 -2.06 13.20
CA VAL A 137 7.32 -0.63 13.22
C VAL A 137 6.45 0.17 14.19
N SER A 138 5.79 -0.51 15.14
CA SER A 138 4.87 0.10 16.12
C SER A 138 5.53 1.11 17.05
N GLU A 139 6.86 1.11 17.18
CA GLU A 139 7.65 2.06 17.96
C GLU A 139 7.97 3.37 17.22
N ALA A 140 7.50 3.53 15.98
CA ALA A 140 7.56 4.80 15.26
C ALA A 140 6.87 5.91 16.07
N LYS A 141 7.39 7.15 15.99
CA LYS A 141 6.88 8.28 16.79
C LYS A 141 5.41 8.58 16.52
N ARG A 142 4.95 8.35 15.31
CA ARG A 142 3.56 8.54 14.88
C ARG A 142 3.18 7.59 13.76
N ILE A 143 1.93 7.12 13.77
CA ILE A 143 1.38 6.26 12.71
C ILE A 143 0.06 6.84 12.27
N LEU A 144 -0.10 7.13 10.97
CA LEU A 144 -1.26 7.80 10.39
C LEU A 144 -1.94 6.95 9.33
N VAL A 145 -3.26 6.97 9.37
CA VAL A 145 -4.15 6.46 8.30
C VAL A 145 -5.37 7.38 8.19
N SER A 146 -6.07 7.40 7.05
CA SER A 146 -7.26 8.22 6.90
C SER A 146 -8.39 7.75 7.84
N ASN A 147 -9.14 8.70 8.42
CA ASN A 147 -10.34 8.37 9.20
C ASN A 147 -11.41 7.67 8.35
N ASP A 148 -11.43 7.91 7.03
CA ASP A 148 -12.32 7.19 6.11
C ASP A 148 -11.98 5.70 6.09
N GLU A 149 -10.69 5.35 6.06
CA GLU A 149 -10.24 3.94 6.09
C GLU A 149 -10.52 3.26 7.43
N ILE A 150 -10.25 3.95 8.55
CA ILE A 150 -10.57 3.41 9.88
C ILE A 150 -12.06 3.09 9.98
N ARG A 151 -12.92 4.04 9.59
CA ARG A 151 -14.37 3.84 9.62
C ARG A 151 -14.81 2.69 8.73
N PHE A 152 -14.23 2.59 7.53
CA PHE A 152 -14.52 1.52 6.59
C PHE A 152 -14.13 0.14 7.13
N ALA A 153 -12.92 0.02 7.70
CA ALA A 153 -12.43 -1.22 8.29
C ALA A 153 -13.23 -1.64 9.53
N GLU A 154 -13.69 -0.67 10.34
CA GLU A 154 -14.38 -0.95 11.60
C GLU A 154 -15.87 -1.22 11.46
N ASN A 155 -16.55 -0.49 10.57
CA ASN A 155 -18.01 -0.50 10.42
C ASN A 155 -18.48 -1.21 9.15
N GLY A 156 -17.58 -1.87 8.44
CA GLY A 156 -17.87 -2.51 7.19
C GLY A 156 -18.75 -3.77 7.28
N SER A 157 -19.05 -4.29 6.12
CA SER A 157 -19.83 -5.53 5.92
C SER A 157 -19.15 -6.75 6.57
N LEU A 158 -19.82 -7.90 6.55
CA LEU A 158 -19.21 -9.19 6.96
C LEU A 158 -17.93 -9.48 6.13
N MET A 159 -17.91 -9.08 4.86
CA MET A 159 -16.72 -9.22 3.99
C MET A 159 -15.56 -8.36 4.49
N ASN A 160 -15.83 -7.12 4.93
CA ASN A 160 -14.78 -6.26 5.51
C ASN A 160 -14.20 -6.85 6.79
N LYS A 161 -15.00 -7.52 7.62
CA LYS A 161 -14.49 -8.21 8.82
C LYS A 161 -13.57 -9.40 8.50
N ILE A 162 -13.68 -9.97 7.30
CA ILE A 162 -12.75 -10.99 6.81
C ILE A 162 -11.49 -10.33 6.24
N ARG A 163 -11.66 -9.22 5.50
CA ARG A 163 -10.59 -8.46 4.85
C ARG A 163 -9.65 -7.80 5.86
N TYR A 164 -10.20 -7.19 6.90
CA TYR A 164 -9.49 -6.40 7.90
C TYR A 164 -9.37 -7.14 9.22
N ASN A 165 -8.21 -7.71 9.50
CA ASN A 165 -7.94 -8.32 10.80
C ASN A 165 -7.38 -7.27 11.77
N LYS A 166 -8.19 -6.87 12.75
CA LYS A 166 -7.81 -5.87 13.76
C LYS A 166 -6.55 -6.22 14.56
N ASP A 167 -6.17 -7.49 14.61
CA ASP A 167 -4.96 -7.92 15.31
C ASP A 167 -3.68 -7.35 14.71
N TRP A 168 -3.70 -6.89 13.46
CA TRP A 168 -2.52 -6.27 12.83
C TRP A 168 -2.16 -4.92 13.46
N TRP A 169 -3.15 -4.17 13.96
CA TRP A 169 -2.94 -2.86 14.60
C TRP A 169 -3.44 -2.78 16.04
N ASN A 170 -4.07 -3.83 16.58
CA ASN A 170 -4.52 -3.84 17.96
C ASN A 170 -3.34 -3.69 18.93
N GLY A 171 -3.44 -2.73 19.83
CA GLY A 171 -2.36 -2.36 20.76
C GLY A 171 -1.34 -1.36 20.19
N THR A 172 -1.45 -0.99 18.91
CA THR A 172 -0.65 0.07 18.28
C THR A 172 -1.44 1.38 18.32
N LYS A 173 -0.78 2.48 18.63
CA LYS A 173 -1.40 3.81 18.58
C LYS A 173 -1.52 4.26 17.12
N LEU A 174 -2.67 4.01 16.53
CA LEU A 174 -3.01 4.42 15.17
C LEU A 174 -3.80 5.73 15.22
N ASP A 175 -3.24 6.80 14.69
CA ASP A 175 -3.89 8.11 14.62
C ASP A 175 -4.65 8.26 13.29
N GLY A 176 -5.91 8.68 13.35
CA GLY A 176 -6.68 9.02 12.16
C GLY A 176 -6.45 10.47 11.74
N PHE A 177 -6.40 10.74 10.42
CA PHE A 177 -6.42 12.10 9.90
C PHE A 177 -7.70 12.38 9.09
N ASP A 178 -8.14 13.63 9.11
CA ASP A 178 -9.21 14.14 8.25
C ASP A 178 -8.60 14.97 7.10
N TRP A 179 -9.35 15.07 6.00
CA TRP A 179 -8.91 15.78 4.82
C TRP A 179 -8.84 17.30 5.07
N ASN A 180 -7.74 17.94 4.65
CA ASN A 180 -7.52 19.38 4.80
C ASN A 180 -7.26 20.10 3.46
N GLY A 181 -7.30 19.35 2.33
CA GLY A 181 -7.07 19.86 0.98
C GLY A 181 -8.08 19.29 -0.03
N THR A 182 -7.97 19.74 -1.27
CA THR A 182 -8.92 19.44 -2.35
C THR A 182 -8.28 18.79 -3.58
N ASP A 183 -7.09 18.25 -3.46
CA ASP A 183 -6.46 17.49 -4.55
C ASP A 183 -7.11 16.12 -4.74
N GLY A 184 -6.95 15.56 -5.93
CA GLY A 184 -7.38 14.20 -6.23
C GLY A 184 -8.73 14.08 -6.93
N PRO A 185 -9.10 12.84 -7.32
CA PRO A 185 -10.28 12.56 -8.13
C PRO A 185 -11.61 12.86 -7.41
N VAL A 186 -11.59 12.93 -6.09
CA VAL A 186 -12.75 13.20 -5.23
C VAL A 186 -12.59 14.46 -4.38
N GLN A 187 -11.60 15.31 -4.72
CA GLN A 187 -11.31 16.57 -4.02
C GLN A 187 -11.08 16.39 -2.51
N LYS A 188 -10.32 15.35 -2.16
CA LYS A 188 -9.92 15.04 -0.80
C LYS A 188 -8.42 14.77 -0.75
N SER A 189 -7.68 15.58 -0.03
CA SER A 189 -6.26 15.38 0.24
C SER A 189 -5.89 15.80 1.66
N PHE A 190 -4.75 15.35 2.13
CA PHE A 190 -4.19 15.70 3.41
C PHE A 190 -2.72 16.07 3.25
N ASP A 191 -2.42 17.35 3.43
CA ASP A 191 -1.04 17.83 3.49
C ASP A 191 -0.45 17.49 4.86
N VAL A 192 0.49 16.55 4.87
CA VAL A 192 1.02 15.93 6.09
C VAL A 192 1.73 16.94 6.99
N PHE A 193 2.48 17.87 6.39
CA PHE A 193 3.28 18.85 7.11
C PHE A 193 2.81 20.30 6.89
N GLY A 194 1.84 20.52 6.02
CA GLY A 194 1.31 21.85 5.71
C GLY A 194 2.19 22.69 4.78
N ASP A 195 3.17 22.08 4.12
CA ASP A 195 4.11 22.75 3.20
C ASP A 195 4.08 22.20 1.76
N GLY A 196 3.17 21.27 1.49
CA GLY A 196 2.99 20.65 0.18
C GLY A 196 4.05 19.61 -0.20
N SER A 197 4.99 19.31 0.67
CA SER A 197 6.07 18.35 0.38
C SER A 197 5.60 16.90 0.34
N LEU A 198 4.69 16.51 1.25
CA LEU A 198 4.06 15.20 1.34
C LEU A 198 2.54 15.35 1.43
N VAL A 199 1.84 14.92 0.39
CA VAL A 199 0.39 15.03 0.33
C VAL A 199 -0.23 13.65 0.11
N MET A 200 -1.03 13.19 1.08
CA MET A 200 -1.89 12.02 0.93
C MET A 200 -3.12 12.43 0.12
N VAL A 201 -3.40 11.72 -0.96
CA VAL A 201 -4.53 12.01 -1.85
C VAL A 201 -5.49 10.84 -1.85
N ASN A 202 -6.76 11.08 -1.55
CA ASN A 202 -7.78 10.03 -1.59
C ASN A 202 -8.06 9.60 -3.03
N ILE A 203 -7.82 8.34 -3.31
CA ILE A 203 -8.04 7.68 -4.60
C ILE A 203 -8.96 6.46 -4.42
N PRO A 204 -10.24 6.68 -4.06
CA PRO A 204 -11.14 5.61 -3.66
C PRO A 204 -11.47 4.68 -4.81
N GLY A 205 -11.95 3.49 -4.44
CA GLY A 205 -12.44 2.49 -5.38
C GLY A 205 -12.00 1.08 -5.01
N HIS A 206 -10.72 0.84 -4.78
CA HIS A 206 -10.20 -0.39 -4.16
C HIS A 206 -10.75 -0.54 -2.73
N CYS A 207 -10.65 0.52 -1.93
CA CYS A 207 -11.40 0.74 -0.70
C CYS A 207 -11.75 2.24 -0.58
N GLU A 208 -12.59 2.60 0.42
CA GLU A 208 -13.09 3.98 0.56
C GLU A 208 -11.99 4.96 0.97
N GLY A 209 -11.11 4.54 1.86
CA GLY A 209 -10.07 5.37 2.46
C GLY A 209 -8.72 5.30 1.77
N LEU A 210 -8.58 4.57 0.65
CA LEU A 210 -7.30 4.41 -0.05
C LEU A 210 -6.66 5.75 -0.41
N CYS A 211 -5.36 5.85 -0.13
CA CYS A 211 -4.55 7.03 -0.43
C CYS A 211 -3.40 6.72 -1.37
N ALA A 212 -3.15 7.62 -2.32
CA ALA A 212 -1.83 7.81 -2.91
C ALA A 212 -1.00 8.77 -2.05
N LEU A 213 0.33 8.68 -2.13
CA LEU A 213 1.25 9.66 -1.57
C LEU A 213 1.98 10.39 -2.71
N LYS A 214 1.81 11.70 -2.78
CA LYS A 214 2.54 12.58 -3.67
C LYS A 214 3.66 13.27 -2.90
N ILE A 215 4.91 13.06 -3.33
CA ILE A 215 6.10 13.59 -2.70
C ILE A 215 6.71 14.62 -3.63
N THR A 216 6.70 15.89 -3.24
CA THR A 216 7.06 17.02 -4.11
C THR A 216 8.27 17.76 -3.55
N ASN A 217 9.28 18.01 -4.40
CA ASN A 217 10.41 18.85 -4.03
C ASN A 217 10.15 20.35 -4.30
N ASN A 218 11.07 21.20 -3.86
CA ASN A 218 10.93 22.64 -3.99
C ASN A 218 10.95 23.17 -5.45
N SER A 219 11.34 22.36 -6.42
CA SER A 219 11.26 22.71 -7.86
C SER A 219 9.92 22.33 -8.49
N GLY A 220 9.01 21.75 -7.73
CA GLY A 220 7.71 21.27 -8.18
C GLY A 220 7.74 19.90 -8.87
N LYS A 221 8.91 19.25 -8.92
CA LYS A 221 8.99 17.86 -9.38
C LYS A 221 8.54 16.92 -8.29
N TYR A 222 7.93 15.78 -8.66
CA TYR A 222 7.36 14.86 -7.68
C TYR A 222 7.46 13.39 -8.09
N VAL A 223 7.34 12.54 -7.08
CA VAL A 223 7.09 11.10 -7.19
C VAL A 223 5.67 10.82 -6.71
N LEU A 224 4.95 9.95 -7.40
CA LEU A 224 3.62 9.51 -7.04
C LEU A 224 3.64 8.03 -6.66
N LEU A 225 3.32 7.72 -5.40
CA LEU A 225 3.12 6.36 -4.91
C LEU A 225 1.61 6.12 -4.82
N PHE A 226 1.04 5.35 -5.75
CA PHE A 226 -0.42 5.24 -5.84
C PHE A 226 -0.99 3.93 -5.27
N SER A 227 -0.14 3.13 -4.56
CA SER A 227 -0.57 1.94 -3.85
C SER A 227 -1.50 1.05 -4.71
N ASP A 228 -2.64 0.60 -4.18
CA ASP A 228 -3.64 -0.25 -4.83
C ASP A 228 -4.70 0.54 -5.61
N GLY A 229 -4.45 1.80 -5.91
CA GLY A 229 -5.23 2.55 -6.91
C GLY A 229 -5.19 1.87 -8.28
N GLY A 230 -4.09 1.14 -8.54
CA GLY A 230 -3.88 0.19 -9.61
C GLY A 230 -2.69 -0.70 -9.27
N TYR A 231 -2.72 -1.97 -9.67
CA TYR A 231 -1.71 -2.95 -9.26
C TYR A 231 -0.37 -2.85 -10.01
N ALA A 232 -0.36 -2.20 -11.16
CA ALA A 232 0.84 -1.97 -11.97
C ALA A 232 0.63 -0.77 -12.90
N LYS A 233 1.70 -0.34 -13.56
CA LYS A 233 1.68 0.73 -14.56
C LYS A 233 0.59 0.55 -15.60
N LYS A 234 0.42 -0.67 -16.12
CA LYS A 234 -0.64 -1.00 -17.10
C LYS A 234 -2.06 -0.72 -16.59
N SER A 235 -2.31 -0.72 -15.28
CA SER A 235 -3.63 -0.43 -14.74
C SER A 235 -4.11 0.96 -15.13
N TRP A 236 -3.26 1.98 -15.02
CA TRP A 236 -3.61 3.33 -15.42
C TRP A 236 -3.35 3.60 -16.91
N GLU A 237 -2.38 2.93 -17.55
CA GLU A 237 -2.16 3.05 -19.01
C GLU A 237 -3.36 2.55 -19.82
N GLU A 238 -3.90 1.40 -19.44
CA GLU A 238 -4.99 0.70 -20.14
C GLU A 238 -6.35 0.88 -19.44
N GLN A 239 -6.41 1.62 -18.33
CA GLN A 239 -7.62 1.86 -17.53
C GLN A 239 -8.27 0.56 -17.02
N ILE A 240 -7.43 -0.40 -16.59
CA ILE A 240 -7.88 -1.69 -16.08
C ILE A 240 -8.12 -1.61 -14.58
N THR A 241 -9.37 -1.72 -14.17
CA THR A 241 -9.73 -1.85 -12.74
C THR A 241 -9.40 -3.24 -12.20
N SER A 242 -9.20 -3.35 -10.90
CA SER A 242 -9.08 -4.65 -10.23
C SER A 242 -10.38 -5.45 -10.35
N GLY A 243 -10.27 -6.79 -10.33
CA GLY A 243 -11.43 -7.67 -10.38
C GLY A 243 -12.30 -7.59 -9.13
N ILE A 244 -11.65 -7.28 -7.97
CA ILE A 244 -12.30 -6.98 -6.71
C ILE A 244 -11.97 -5.53 -6.36
N ALA A 245 -12.99 -4.71 -6.27
CA ALA A 245 -12.94 -3.33 -5.78
C ALA A 245 -14.28 -3.02 -5.12
N ASP A 246 -14.26 -2.19 -4.10
CA ASP A 246 -15.50 -1.79 -3.41
C ASP A 246 -16.38 -0.92 -4.31
N ASN A 247 -15.73 -0.11 -5.15
CA ASN A 247 -16.42 0.73 -6.14
C ASN A 247 -15.59 0.89 -7.42
N LYS A 248 -15.91 0.10 -8.45
CA LYS A 248 -15.18 0.13 -9.73
C LYS A 248 -15.31 1.46 -10.49
N GLU A 249 -16.43 2.16 -10.36
CA GLU A 249 -16.60 3.48 -11.00
C GLU A 249 -15.69 4.52 -10.37
N GLN A 250 -15.55 4.51 -9.03
CA GLN A 250 -14.60 5.36 -8.34
C GLN A 250 -13.16 4.96 -8.68
N GLN A 251 -12.85 3.66 -8.70
CA GLN A 251 -11.51 3.20 -9.07
C GLN A 251 -11.11 3.66 -10.48
N LYS A 252 -12.06 3.66 -11.43
CA LYS A 252 -11.81 4.19 -12.77
C LYS A 252 -11.44 5.67 -12.76
N LYS A 253 -12.19 6.51 -12.02
CA LYS A 253 -11.85 7.92 -11.84
C LYS A 253 -10.49 8.11 -11.16
N SER A 254 -10.16 7.26 -10.20
CA SER A 254 -8.85 7.24 -9.55
C SER A 254 -7.74 6.89 -10.53
N LEU A 255 -7.95 5.89 -11.42
CA LEU A 255 -7.01 5.53 -12.48
C LEU A 255 -6.85 6.65 -13.53
N GLU A 256 -7.91 7.35 -13.89
CA GLU A 256 -7.86 8.53 -14.77
C GLU A 256 -6.98 9.63 -14.14
N TRP A 257 -7.18 9.93 -12.85
CA TRP A 257 -6.34 10.89 -12.13
C TRP A 257 -4.89 10.41 -12.00
N ILE A 258 -4.63 9.14 -11.65
CA ILE A 258 -3.28 8.56 -11.58
C ILE A 258 -2.59 8.72 -12.93
N ARG A 259 -3.28 8.41 -14.04
CA ARG A 259 -2.75 8.58 -15.40
C ARG A 259 -2.37 10.03 -15.69
N GLU A 260 -3.26 10.98 -15.36
CA GLU A 260 -2.99 12.41 -15.54
C GLU A 260 -1.74 12.85 -14.77
N GLN A 261 -1.63 12.45 -13.50
CA GLN A 261 -0.46 12.76 -12.68
C GLN A 261 0.80 12.08 -13.20
N SER A 262 0.72 10.81 -13.61
CA SER A 262 1.86 10.02 -14.10
C SER A 262 2.43 10.53 -15.43
N LEU A 263 1.58 11.12 -16.27
CA LEU A 263 1.99 11.72 -17.57
C LEU A 263 2.42 13.18 -17.46
N ASN A 264 2.30 13.79 -16.28
CA ASN A 264 2.73 15.17 -16.07
C ASN A 264 4.25 15.29 -16.17
N ILE A 265 4.73 16.34 -16.85
CA ILE A 265 6.18 16.60 -17.07
C ILE A 265 6.98 16.74 -15.76
N ASN A 266 6.32 17.05 -14.66
CA ASN A 266 6.93 17.17 -13.34
C ASN A 266 6.95 15.85 -12.56
N CYS A 267 6.26 14.81 -13.03
CA CYS A 267 6.32 13.48 -12.45
C CYS A 267 7.62 12.80 -12.86
N ILE A 268 8.48 12.52 -11.88
CA ILE A 268 9.74 11.79 -12.12
C ILE A 268 9.46 10.30 -12.24
N GLU A 269 8.64 9.79 -11.33
CA GLU A 269 8.28 8.39 -11.27
C GLU A 269 6.91 8.21 -10.62
N SER A 270 6.13 7.23 -11.10
CA SER A 270 4.85 6.84 -10.48
C SER A 270 4.81 5.33 -10.28
N LEU A 271 4.56 4.89 -9.05
CA LEU A 271 4.74 3.51 -8.60
C LEU A 271 3.46 2.94 -8.00
N ALA A 272 3.08 1.75 -8.49
CA ALA A 272 2.11 0.87 -7.84
C ALA A 272 2.80 0.03 -6.77
N ASN A 273 2.01 -0.56 -5.87
CA ASN A 273 2.55 -1.42 -4.83
C ASN A 273 2.96 -2.82 -5.34
N HIS A 274 2.34 -3.28 -6.43
CA HIS A 274 2.42 -4.66 -6.92
C HIS A 274 2.93 -4.79 -8.34
N ASP A 275 3.64 -3.79 -8.85
CA ASP A 275 4.13 -3.81 -10.23
C ASP A 275 5.33 -4.76 -10.38
N PRO A 276 5.20 -5.87 -11.13
CA PRO A 276 6.29 -6.83 -11.29
C PRO A 276 7.48 -6.29 -12.08
N ASP A 277 7.31 -5.18 -12.79
CA ASP A 277 8.38 -4.55 -13.57
C ASP A 277 9.23 -3.60 -12.72
N ILE A 278 8.82 -3.32 -11.47
CA ILE A 278 9.57 -2.49 -10.53
C ILE A 278 10.48 -3.38 -9.68
N THR A 279 11.72 -2.96 -9.53
CA THR A 279 12.71 -3.58 -8.63
C THR A 279 13.12 -2.58 -7.56
N PRO A 280 13.62 -3.03 -6.39
CA PRO A 280 14.13 -2.13 -5.36
C PRO A 280 15.22 -1.19 -5.91
N HIS A 281 15.07 0.11 -5.68
CA HIS A 281 16.00 1.16 -6.09
C HIS A 281 15.83 2.40 -5.23
N ILE A 282 16.64 3.43 -5.50
CA ILE A 282 16.60 4.72 -4.79
C ILE A 282 16.25 5.82 -5.78
N ILE A 283 15.25 6.62 -5.44
CA ILE A 283 14.88 7.82 -6.19
C ILE A 283 15.37 9.03 -5.41
N CYS A 284 16.10 9.93 -6.09
CA CYS A 284 16.54 11.22 -5.56
C CYS A 284 15.70 12.33 -6.18
N LEU A 285 15.07 13.16 -5.35
CA LEU A 285 14.10 14.18 -5.76
C LEU A 285 14.54 15.59 -5.34
#